data_d6960f9a74623f940c9f27e0a10d0bad
#
_entry.id   d6960f9a74623f940c9f27e0a10d0bad
#
_cell.length_a   1.000
_cell.length_b   1.000
_cell.length_c   1.000
_cell.angle_alpha   90.00
_cell.angle_beta   90.00
_cell.angle_gamma   90.00
#
_symmetry.space_group_name_H-M   'P 1'
#
loop_
_entity.id
_entity.type
_entity.pdbx_description
1 polymer ?
#
loop_
_entity_poly.entity_id
_entity_poly.type
_entity_poly.pdbx_seq_one_letter_code
_entity_poly.pdbx_strand_id
1 'polypeptide(L)'
;MSATGHEHGHDDHGHHHKETFITKYIFSQDHKMISKQYLITGLIMGFIGIAMSLLFRMQLAWPGKSFPIFEAVLGKWAPDGVMDADIYLALVTIHGTIMVFFVLTAGLSGTFSNLLIPLQIGARDMASGFLNMVSYWLFFLSSVIMVTSLFVEAGPAAAGWTIYPPLSALPMAQPGSGAGMTLWLVSMAIFIASSLLGSLNYIVTVINLRTKGMSMTRLPLTIWAFFVTAIIGVISFPVLLSAALLLIMDRSFGTSFFLSDIFIQGEVLHYQGGSPVLYEHLFWFLGHPEVYIVLLPALGITSEVMSTNARKPIFGYRAMVASILAIAFLSTIVWGHHMFISGMNPFLGSVFTFTTLLIAIPSAVKAFNYITTLWKGNLQLNPAMLFSIGLVSTFITGGLTGIILGDSTLDINVHDTYFVVAHFHLVMGISALYGLFAGVYHWFPKMFQGRMMNKNLGYVHFWITAVCAYGVFFPMHFVGMAGVPRRYYENTAFPMFDELTNVQVLMTVFAIIAGFAQLIFIYNFISSIFYGKKGSQNPWSSNTLEWTTPQEHMHGNWPGEIPHVYRWAYDYSKTYENGEYIIAGQDFVPQNVPLQENEEELNH
;
A
#
# COMPACT_ATOMS: atom_id res chain seq x y z
N MET A 1 -12.95 -71.46 1.16
CA MET A 1 -13.67 -70.37 1.87
C MET A 1 -13.28 -69.07 1.19
N SER A 2 -14.20 -68.51 0.43
CA SER A 2 -14.03 -67.33 -0.39
C SER A 2 -14.23 -66.08 0.47
N ALA A 3 -13.32 -65.15 0.43
CA ALA A 3 -13.45 -63.83 1.02
C ALA A 3 -13.73 -62.83 -0.10
N THR A 4 -14.95 -62.36 -0.14
CA THR A 4 -15.44 -61.30 -1.03
C THR A 4 -14.94 -59.96 -0.56
N GLY A 5 -14.13 -59.29 -1.39
CA GLY A 5 -13.77 -57.87 -1.17
C GLY A 5 -14.96 -56.95 -1.47
N HIS A 6 -15.32 -56.10 -0.53
CA HIS A 6 -16.20 -54.96 -0.75
C HIS A 6 -15.39 -53.79 -1.31
N GLU A 7 -15.57 -53.51 -2.57
CA GLU A 7 -15.22 -52.20 -3.14
C GLU A 7 -16.21 -51.15 -2.65
N HIS A 8 -15.75 -50.25 -1.80
CA HIS A 8 -16.45 -49.01 -1.51
C HIS A 8 -16.25 -48.03 -2.65
N GLY A 9 -17.20 -47.99 -3.56
CA GLY A 9 -17.35 -46.91 -4.50
C GLY A 9 -17.66 -45.62 -3.75
N HIS A 10 -16.70 -44.68 -3.71
CA HIS A 10 -16.97 -43.30 -3.37
C HIS A 10 -17.72 -42.64 -4.52
N ASP A 11 -19.04 -42.67 -4.48
CA ASP A 11 -19.89 -41.78 -5.28
C ASP A 11 -19.66 -40.33 -4.79
N ASP A 12 -18.79 -39.64 -5.49
CA ASP A 12 -18.58 -38.20 -5.35
C ASP A 12 -19.77 -37.47 -6.01
N HIS A 13 -20.93 -37.50 -5.36
CA HIS A 13 -22.04 -36.62 -5.68
C HIS A 13 -21.70 -35.18 -5.30
N GLY A 14 -20.87 -34.55 -6.10
CA GLY A 14 -20.69 -33.10 -6.08
C GLY A 14 -22.04 -32.41 -6.31
N HIS A 15 -22.73 -32.06 -5.23
CA HIS A 15 -23.83 -31.11 -5.27
C HIS A 15 -23.29 -29.77 -5.84
N HIS A 16 -23.35 -29.60 -7.17
CA HIS A 16 -23.24 -28.30 -7.82
C HIS A 16 -24.41 -27.43 -7.34
N HIS A 17 -24.28 -26.81 -6.17
CA HIS A 17 -25.15 -25.70 -5.82
C HIS A 17 -24.99 -24.65 -6.93
N LYS A 18 -26.08 -24.38 -7.67
CA LYS A 18 -26.09 -23.29 -8.66
C LYS A 18 -25.73 -22.00 -7.92
N GLU A 19 -24.58 -21.45 -8.24
CA GLU A 19 -24.14 -20.17 -7.69
C GLU A 19 -25.19 -19.10 -7.99
N THR A 20 -25.66 -18.43 -6.95
CA THR A 20 -26.53 -17.26 -7.08
C THR A 20 -25.67 -16.02 -7.33
N PHE A 21 -26.28 -14.93 -7.81
CA PHE A 21 -25.59 -13.65 -7.91
C PHE A 21 -24.93 -13.25 -6.58
N ILE A 22 -25.60 -13.49 -5.46
CA ILE A 22 -25.14 -13.15 -4.12
C ILE A 22 -23.90 -13.95 -3.75
N THR A 23 -23.92 -15.28 -3.93
CA THR A 23 -22.78 -16.14 -3.55
C THR A 23 -21.61 -16.00 -4.51
N LYS A 24 -21.83 -15.61 -5.75
CA LYS A 24 -20.78 -15.44 -6.76
C LYS A 24 -20.06 -14.09 -6.67
N TYR A 25 -20.80 -13.01 -6.44
CA TYR A 25 -20.24 -11.64 -6.56
C TYR A 25 -20.20 -10.87 -5.24
N ILE A 26 -21.08 -11.15 -4.28
CA ILE A 26 -21.18 -10.41 -3.01
C ILE A 26 -20.46 -11.17 -1.91
N PHE A 27 -20.94 -12.35 -1.53
CA PHE A 27 -20.33 -13.20 -0.51
C PHE A 27 -19.49 -14.32 -1.14
N SER A 28 -18.68 -13.96 -2.13
CA SER A 28 -17.79 -14.90 -2.79
C SER A 28 -16.67 -15.34 -1.85
N GLN A 29 -16.33 -16.64 -1.93
CA GLN A 29 -15.16 -17.19 -1.27
C GLN A 29 -13.99 -17.40 -2.26
N ASP A 30 -14.19 -17.15 -3.56
CA ASP A 30 -13.15 -17.24 -4.57
C ASP A 30 -12.17 -16.07 -4.46
N HIS A 31 -10.90 -16.37 -4.32
CA HIS A 31 -9.84 -15.39 -4.12
C HIS A 31 -9.74 -14.34 -5.25
N LYS A 32 -10.08 -14.70 -6.50
CA LYS A 32 -10.05 -13.77 -7.65
C LYS A 32 -11.19 -12.77 -7.60
N MET A 33 -12.36 -13.18 -7.09
CA MET A 33 -13.47 -12.26 -6.90
C MET A 33 -13.19 -11.31 -5.73
N ILE A 34 -12.69 -11.83 -4.62
CA ILE A 34 -12.31 -11.04 -3.46
C ILE A 34 -11.22 -10.02 -3.82
N SER A 35 -10.24 -10.41 -4.65
CA SER A 35 -9.24 -9.50 -5.21
C SER A 35 -9.88 -8.30 -5.93
N LYS A 36 -10.88 -8.53 -6.78
CA LYS A 36 -11.60 -7.46 -7.48
C LYS A 36 -12.40 -6.58 -6.53
N GLN A 37 -13.02 -7.16 -5.51
CA GLN A 37 -13.76 -6.42 -4.48
C GLN A 37 -12.81 -5.46 -3.73
N TYR A 38 -11.63 -5.92 -3.30
CA TYR A 38 -10.60 -5.06 -2.70
C TYR A 38 -10.16 -3.95 -3.65
N LEU A 39 -9.91 -4.28 -4.93
CA LEU A 39 -9.48 -3.31 -5.93
C LEU A 39 -10.52 -2.20 -6.14
N ILE A 40 -11.78 -2.58 -6.34
CA ILE A 40 -12.85 -1.61 -6.61
C ILE A 40 -13.07 -0.71 -5.40
N THR A 41 -13.14 -1.29 -4.19
CA THR A 41 -13.29 -0.51 -2.96
C THR A 41 -12.09 0.41 -2.74
N GLY A 42 -10.86 -0.09 -2.94
CA GLY A 42 -9.64 0.71 -2.85
C GLY A 42 -9.60 1.87 -3.85
N LEU A 43 -10.05 1.65 -5.10
CA LEU A 43 -10.11 2.72 -6.12
C LEU A 43 -11.15 3.79 -5.76
N ILE A 44 -12.31 3.40 -5.22
CA ILE A 44 -13.34 4.36 -4.76
C ILE A 44 -12.79 5.19 -3.60
N MET A 45 -12.19 4.56 -2.61
CA MET A 45 -11.56 5.26 -1.48
C MET A 45 -10.42 6.17 -1.95
N GLY A 46 -9.62 5.72 -2.92
CA GLY A 46 -8.56 6.52 -3.53
C GLY A 46 -9.09 7.77 -4.23
N PHE A 47 -10.18 7.66 -4.94
CA PHE A 47 -10.84 8.82 -5.55
C PHE A 47 -11.29 9.84 -4.49
N ILE A 48 -11.92 9.38 -3.40
CA ILE A 48 -12.33 10.23 -2.27
C ILE A 48 -11.10 10.91 -1.65
N GLY A 49 -10.03 10.15 -1.35
CA GLY A 49 -8.81 10.68 -0.76
C GLY A 49 -8.11 11.72 -1.64
N ILE A 50 -8.03 11.49 -2.96
CA ILE A 50 -7.46 12.44 -3.92
C ILE A 50 -8.30 13.72 -3.98
N ALA A 51 -9.64 13.60 -4.06
CA ALA A 51 -10.53 14.77 -4.06
C ALA A 51 -10.31 15.66 -2.83
N MET A 52 -10.20 15.06 -1.64
CA MET A 52 -9.87 15.80 -0.42
C MET A 52 -8.53 16.54 -0.54
N SER A 53 -7.51 15.90 -1.10
CA SER A 53 -6.19 16.52 -1.24
C SER A 53 -6.23 17.72 -2.19
N LEU A 54 -7.02 17.68 -3.24
CA LEU A 54 -7.19 18.83 -4.14
C LEU A 54 -7.85 20.01 -3.43
N LEU A 55 -8.86 19.77 -2.59
CA LEU A 55 -9.53 20.82 -1.83
C LEU A 55 -8.57 21.52 -0.87
N PHE A 56 -7.86 20.78 -0.03
CA PHE A 56 -6.94 21.44 0.92
C PHE A 56 -5.70 22.03 0.22
N ARG A 57 -5.28 21.51 -0.93
CA ARG A 57 -4.21 22.12 -1.74
C ARG A 57 -4.65 23.47 -2.33
N MET A 58 -5.92 23.59 -2.74
CA MET A 58 -6.48 24.89 -3.20
C MET A 58 -6.47 25.92 -2.07
N GLN A 59 -6.82 25.53 -0.85
CA GLN A 59 -6.73 26.41 0.33
C GLN A 59 -5.30 26.90 0.58
N LEU A 60 -4.30 26.03 0.49
CA LEU A 60 -2.89 26.38 0.69
C LEU A 60 -2.33 27.30 -0.40
N ALA A 61 -2.81 27.16 -1.62
CA ALA A 61 -2.37 27.99 -2.75
C ALA A 61 -3.01 29.38 -2.75
N TRP A 62 -4.25 29.46 -2.31
CA TRP A 62 -5.04 30.68 -2.33
C TRP A 62 -5.82 30.87 -1.01
N PRO A 63 -5.11 31.14 0.11
CA PRO A 63 -5.74 31.28 1.42
C PRO A 63 -6.83 32.36 1.41
N GLY A 64 -7.96 32.08 2.07
CA GLY A 64 -9.07 33.02 2.19
C GLY A 64 -9.82 33.35 0.89
N LYS A 65 -9.46 32.75 -0.24
CA LYS A 65 -10.17 32.97 -1.49
C LYS A 65 -11.44 32.14 -1.56
N SER A 66 -12.53 32.78 -1.99
CA SER A 66 -13.80 32.10 -2.23
C SER A 66 -13.76 31.23 -3.48
N PHE A 67 -14.21 29.97 -3.34
CA PHE A 67 -14.39 29.01 -4.43
C PHE A 67 -15.78 28.40 -4.37
N PRO A 68 -16.62 28.49 -5.43
CA PRO A 68 -17.94 27.86 -5.45
C PRO A 68 -17.92 26.36 -5.17
N ILE A 69 -16.85 25.68 -5.54
CA ILE A 69 -16.68 24.24 -5.28
C ILE A 69 -16.59 23.93 -3.77
N PHE A 70 -16.01 24.82 -2.96
CA PHE A 70 -15.94 24.63 -1.52
C PHE A 70 -17.33 24.68 -0.89
N GLU A 71 -18.15 25.67 -1.25
CA GLU A 71 -19.51 25.76 -0.76
C GLU A 71 -20.35 24.54 -1.21
N ALA A 72 -20.24 24.14 -2.48
CA ALA A 72 -21.00 23.02 -3.04
C ALA A 72 -20.66 21.66 -2.39
N VAL A 73 -19.39 21.44 -1.99
CA VAL A 73 -18.91 20.15 -1.46
C VAL A 73 -18.88 20.14 0.07
N LEU A 74 -18.50 21.24 0.71
CA LEU A 74 -18.27 21.32 2.15
C LEU A 74 -19.47 21.94 2.90
N GLY A 75 -20.39 22.60 2.20
CA GLY A 75 -21.60 23.17 2.78
C GLY A 75 -21.30 24.14 3.93
N LYS A 76 -21.85 23.89 5.12
CA LYS A 76 -21.69 24.73 6.33
C LYS A 76 -20.22 24.96 6.74
N TRP A 77 -19.29 24.14 6.29
CA TRP A 77 -17.86 24.23 6.60
C TRP A 77 -17.08 25.13 5.63
N ALA A 78 -17.77 25.71 4.66
CA ALA A 78 -17.21 26.67 3.72
C ALA A 78 -18.22 27.75 3.37
N PRO A 79 -18.64 28.57 4.37
CA PRO A 79 -19.60 29.66 4.15
C PRO A 79 -19.02 30.64 3.13
N ASP A 80 -19.86 31.09 2.22
CA ASP A 80 -19.50 32.00 1.12
C ASP A 80 -18.33 31.47 0.24
N GLY A 81 -18.14 30.15 0.23
CA GLY A 81 -17.07 29.48 -0.54
C GLY A 81 -15.67 29.63 0.06
N VAL A 82 -15.52 30.08 1.29
CA VAL A 82 -14.26 30.17 2.02
C VAL A 82 -14.14 28.98 2.97
N MET A 83 -13.05 28.20 2.87
CA MET A 83 -12.85 27.02 3.70
C MET A 83 -12.58 27.38 5.14
N ASP A 84 -13.24 26.70 6.08
CA ASP A 84 -12.97 26.81 7.51
C ASP A 84 -11.69 26.02 7.88
N ALA A 85 -10.95 26.50 8.88
CA ALA A 85 -9.73 25.87 9.37
C ALA A 85 -9.97 24.45 9.92
N ASP A 86 -11.09 24.22 10.57
CA ASP A 86 -11.42 22.93 11.16
C ASP A 86 -11.68 21.86 10.09
N ILE A 87 -12.41 22.21 9.02
CA ILE A 87 -12.61 21.28 7.90
C ILE A 87 -11.31 21.04 7.12
N TYR A 88 -10.44 22.05 7.00
CA TYR A 88 -9.11 21.85 6.41
C TYR A 88 -8.34 20.76 7.15
N LEU A 89 -8.26 20.82 8.48
CA LEU A 89 -7.60 19.81 9.31
C LEU A 89 -8.26 18.44 9.19
N ALA A 90 -9.58 18.41 9.10
CA ALA A 90 -10.34 17.18 8.88
C ALA A 90 -10.03 16.55 7.51
N LEU A 91 -9.99 17.36 6.44
CA LEU A 91 -9.62 16.87 5.10
C LEU A 91 -8.21 16.28 5.09
N VAL A 92 -7.24 16.93 5.74
CA VAL A 92 -5.86 16.40 5.87
C VAL A 92 -5.84 15.09 6.65
N THR A 93 -6.58 15.02 7.77
CA THR A 93 -6.69 13.83 8.64
C THR A 93 -7.24 12.63 7.89
N ILE A 94 -8.39 12.81 7.26
CA ILE A 94 -9.11 11.72 6.57
C ILE A 94 -8.40 11.31 5.27
N HIS A 95 -7.84 12.30 4.52
CA HIS A 95 -6.98 11.99 3.36
C HIS A 95 -5.83 11.05 3.75
N GLY A 96 -5.07 11.40 4.79
CA GLY A 96 -3.96 10.56 5.25
C GLY A 96 -4.41 9.16 5.65
N THR A 97 -5.48 9.07 6.43
CA THR A 97 -6.05 7.79 6.88
C THR A 97 -6.51 6.93 5.69
N ILE A 98 -7.29 7.50 4.77
CA ILE A 98 -7.81 6.78 3.59
C ILE A 98 -6.66 6.30 2.71
N MET A 99 -5.72 7.18 2.39
CA MET A 99 -4.64 6.82 1.47
C MET A 99 -3.73 5.75 2.05
N VAL A 100 -3.35 5.84 3.30
CA VAL A 100 -2.46 4.85 3.92
C VAL A 100 -3.18 3.51 4.12
N PHE A 101 -4.27 3.49 4.87
CA PHE A 101 -4.89 2.24 5.30
C PHE A 101 -5.82 1.63 4.25
N PHE A 102 -6.71 2.42 3.65
CA PHE A 102 -7.75 1.86 2.76
C PHE A 102 -7.27 1.67 1.32
N VAL A 103 -6.40 2.54 0.82
CA VAL A 103 -5.90 2.45 -0.56
C VAL A 103 -4.64 1.62 -0.65
N LEU A 104 -3.59 2.01 0.07
CA LEU A 104 -2.28 1.41 -0.09
C LEU A 104 -2.12 0.12 0.73
N THR A 105 -2.64 0.06 1.95
CA THR A 105 -2.56 -1.17 2.75
C THR A 105 -3.57 -2.20 2.26
N ALA A 106 -4.87 -1.98 2.41
CA ALA A 106 -5.86 -2.98 2.03
C ALA A 106 -6.12 -3.01 0.51
N GLY A 107 -6.24 -1.86 -0.14
CA GLY A 107 -6.52 -1.78 -1.57
C GLY A 107 -5.42 -2.42 -2.42
N LEU A 108 -4.15 -2.08 -2.21
CA LEU A 108 -3.04 -2.68 -2.94
C LEU A 108 -2.78 -4.12 -2.48
N SER A 109 -2.47 -4.31 -1.18
CA SER A 109 -2.09 -5.64 -0.69
C SER A 109 -3.25 -6.62 -0.77
N GLY A 110 -4.48 -6.24 -0.37
CA GLY A 110 -5.65 -7.10 -0.46
C GLY A 110 -5.99 -7.52 -1.89
N THR A 111 -5.82 -6.62 -2.86
CA THR A 111 -6.01 -6.94 -4.28
C THR A 111 -5.01 -7.99 -4.76
N PHE A 112 -3.72 -7.66 -4.65
CA PHE A 112 -2.70 -8.49 -5.30
C PHE A 112 -2.32 -9.72 -4.48
N SER A 113 -2.39 -9.69 -3.16
CA SER A 113 -2.20 -10.91 -2.35
C SER A 113 -3.28 -11.94 -2.67
N ASN A 114 -4.56 -11.52 -2.72
CA ASN A 114 -5.65 -12.42 -3.07
C ASN A 114 -5.53 -12.95 -4.50
N LEU A 115 -5.12 -12.11 -5.46
CA LEU A 115 -4.95 -12.56 -6.83
C LEU A 115 -3.77 -13.52 -6.98
N LEU A 116 -2.61 -13.13 -6.46
CA LEU A 116 -1.33 -13.71 -6.87
C LEU A 116 -0.85 -14.84 -5.96
N ILE A 117 -1.14 -14.81 -4.65
CA ILE A 117 -0.65 -15.86 -3.77
C ILE A 117 -1.09 -17.23 -4.26
N PRO A 118 -2.39 -17.55 -4.42
CA PRO A 118 -2.78 -18.87 -4.90
C PRO A 118 -2.26 -19.18 -6.30
N LEU A 119 -2.29 -18.20 -7.21
CA LEU A 119 -1.89 -18.41 -8.60
C LEU A 119 -0.38 -18.66 -8.75
N GLN A 120 0.46 -17.92 -8.03
CA GLN A 120 1.92 -18.01 -8.16
C GLN A 120 2.52 -19.16 -7.35
N ILE A 121 1.88 -19.63 -6.27
CA ILE A 121 2.37 -20.78 -5.51
C ILE A 121 1.80 -22.11 -6.00
N GLY A 122 0.84 -22.10 -6.92
CA GLY A 122 0.15 -23.28 -7.39
C GLY A 122 -0.86 -23.82 -6.37
N ALA A 123 -1.73 -22.95 -5.82
CA ALA A 123 -2.83 -23.34 -4.96
C ALA A 123 -4.18 -23.15 -5.65
N ARG A 124 -5.18 -23.95 -5.28
CA ARG A 124 -6.53 -23.81 -5.84
C ARG A 124 -7.26 -22.59 -5.32
N ASP A 125 -7.05 -22.23 -4.08
CA ASP A 125 -7.59 -21.05 -3.43
C ASP A 125 -6.73 -20.68 -2.20
N MET A 126 -7.14 -19.67 -1.43
CA MET A 126 -6.60 -19.37 -0.11
C MET A 126 -6.88 -20.50 0.88
N ALA A 127 -6.10 -20.60 1.96
CA ALA A 127 -6.26 -21.63 2.97
C ALA A 127 -7.66 -21.65 3.59
N SER A 128 -8.29 -20.49 3.72
CA SER A 128 -9.70 -20.35 4.13
C SER A 128 -10.41 -19.31 3.29
N GLY A 129 -11.23 -19.74 2.34
CA GLY A 129 -12.08 -18.85 1.55
C GLY A 129 -13.10 -18.10 2.42
N PHE A 130 -13.63 -18.73 3.48
CA PHE A 130 -14.54 -18.07 4.40
C PHE A 130 -13.89 -16.93 5.18
N LEU A 131 -12.72 -17.14 5.79
CA LEU A 131 -11.99 -16.07 6.50
C LEU A 131 -11.59 -14.95 5.53
N ASN A 132 -11.26 -15.29 4.29
CA ASN A 132 -10.94 -14.32 3.25
C ASN A 132 -12.14 -13.42 2.92
N MET A 133 -13.31 -14.00 2.75
CA MET A 133 -14.56 -13.26 2.55
C MET A 133 -14.88 -12.37 3.76
N VAL A 134 -14.77 -12.87 4.98
CA VAL A 134 -15.02 -12.09 6.21
C VAL A 134 -14.04 -10.92 6.32
N SER A 135 -12.75 -11.14 6.02
CA SER A 135 -11.73 -10.08 5.96
C SER A 135 -12.15 -8.96 5.02
N TYR A 136 -12.59 -9.28 3.80
CA TYR A 136 -13.06 -8.25 2.87
C TYR A 136 -14.29 -7.49 3.40
N TRP A 137 -15.28 -8.17 3.97
CA TRP A 137 -16.49 -7.50 4.43
C TRP A 137 -16.25 -6.61 5.66
N LEU A 138 -15.31 -6.98 6.53
CA LEU A 138 -14.86 -6.08 7.60
C LEU A 138 -14.13 -4.85 7.03
N PHE A 139 -13.30 -5.01 6.01
CA PHE A 139 -12.67 -3.89 5.31
C PHE A 139 -13.72 -2.97 4.67
N PHE A 140 -14.71 -3.53 3.99
CA PHE A 140 -15.78 -2.76 3.38
C PHE A 140 -16.61 -2.01 4.43
N LEU A 141 -17.00 -2.66 5.52
CA LEU A 141 -17.72 -2.03 6.64
C LEU A 141 -16.92 -0.88 7.24
N SER A 142 -15.63 -1.10 7.50
CA SER A 142 -14.72 -0.07 7.97
C SER A 142 -14.67 1.12 7.01
N SER A 143 -14.61 0.88 5.70
CA SER A 143 -14.62 1.92 4.66
C SER A 143 -15.90 2.75 4.72
N VAL A 144 -17.06 2.10 4.86
CA VAL A 144 -18.36 2.77 4.98
C VAL A 144 -18.40 3.63 6.24
N ILE A 145 -17.96 3.13 7.40
CA ILE A 145 -17.93 3.89 8.66
C ILE A 145 -17.00 5.10 8.53
N MET A 146 -15.82 4.94 7.90
CA MET A 146 -14.88 6.03 7.66
C MET A 146 -15.50 7.15 6.82
N VAL A 147 -16.17 6.81 5.73
CA VAL A 147 -16.88 7.78 4.89
C VAL A 147 -18.04 8.41 5.65
N THR A 148 -18.81 7.64 6.42
CA THR A 148 -19.92 8.15 7.24
C THR A 148 -19.44 9.16 8.27
N SER A 149 -18.22 9.02 8.81
CA SER A 149 -17.64 9.97 9.78
C SER A 149 -17.50 11.40 9.24
N LEU A 150 -17.51 11.57 7.91
CA LEU A 150 -17.44 12.89 7.27
C LEU A 150 -18.75 13.69 7.39
N PHE A 151 -19.88 13.02 7.60
CA PHE A 151 -21.22 13.63 7.54
C PHE A 151 -21.85 13.81 8.91
N VAL A 152 -21.13 13.59 10.01
CA VAL A 152 -21.65 13.82 11.35
C VAL A 152 -21.74 15.31 11.66
N GLU A 153 -22.74 15.71 12.43
CA GLU A 153 -23.03 17.13 12.74
C GLU A 153 -21.87 17.82 13.46
N ALA A 154 -21.21 17.12 14.39
CA ALA A 154 -20.06 17.62 15.14
C ALA A 154 -18.76 17.73 14.30
N GLY A 155 -18.82 17.40 13.03
CA GLY A 155 -17.67 17.37 12.12
C GLY A 155 -16.82 16.09 12.18
N PRO A 156 -16.02 15.84 11.13
CA PRO A 156 -15.11 14.69 11.05
C PRO A 156 -13.93 14.83 12.01
N ALA A 157 -13.15 13.76 12.16
CA ALA A 157 -11.92 13.77 12.94
C ALA A 157 -10.90 14.76 12.37
N ALA A 158 -10.28 15.60 13.20
CA ALA A 158 -9.36 16.65 12.79
C ALA A 158 -8.07 16.74 13.64
N ALA A 159 -7.55 15.59 14.12
CA ALA A 159 -6.32 15.53 14.93
C ALA A 159 -5.07 15.08 14.11
N GLY A 160 -5.13 15.14 12.78
CA GLY A 160 -4.17 14.49 11.89
C GLY A 160 -4.39 12.98 11.83
N TRP A 161 -3.79 12.29 10.85
CA TRP A 161 -3.97 10.84 10.69
C TRP A 161 -3.38 10.01 11.84
N THR A 162 -2.50 10.60 12.64
CA THR A 162 -1.89 9.99 13.83
C THR A 162 -2.77 10.02 15.07
N ILE A 163 -3.79 10.91 15.09
CA ILE A 163 -4.81 10.97 16.16
C ILE A 163 -4.20 11.10 17.56
N TYR A 164 -3.27 12.04 17.76
CA TYR A 164 -2.60 12.18 19.03
C TYR A 164 -3.52 12.72 20.15
N PRO A 165 -3.49 12.09 21.36
CA PRO A 165 -4.00 12.74 22.56
C PRO A 165 -3.10 13.93 22.95
N PRO A 166 -3.59 14.92 23.73
CA PRO A 166 -4.86 14.90 24.43
C PRO A 166 -6.09 15.24 23.56
N LEU A 167 -5.93 15.95 22.42
CA LEU A 167 -7.07 16.40 21.60
C LEU A 167 -8.02 15.24 21.24
N SER A 168 -7.50 14.14 20.74
CA SER A 168 -8.30 12.98 20.32
C SER A 168 -8.99 12.26 21.48
N ALA A 169 -8.49 12.39 22.70
CA ALA A 169 -9.05 11.75 23.89
C ALA A 169 -10.18 12.57 24.54
N LEU A 170 -10.36 13.84 24.16
CA LEU A 170 -11.33 14.76 24.75
C LEU A 170 -12.54 14.95 23.83
N PRO A 171 -13.70 14.30 24.07
CA PRO A 171 -14.90 14.46 23.23
C PRO A 171 -15.42 15.90 23.18
N MET A 172 -15.10 16.71 24.20
CA MET A 172 -15.50 18.12 24.31
C MET A 172 -14.67 19.06 23.43
N ALA A 173 -13.50 18.62 22.93
CA ALA A 173 -12.67 19.41 22.03
C ALA A 173 -13.26 19.39 20.60
N GLN A 174 -14.35 20.11 20.42
CA GLN A 174 -15.08 20.22 19.17
C GLN A 174 -14.84 21.61 18.53
N PRO A 175 -14.88 21.64 17.19
CA PRO A 175 -14.99 20.54 16.24
C PRO A 175 -13.68 19.74 16.14
N GLY A 176 -13.76 18.50 15.60
CA GLY A 176 -12.58 17.67 15.29
C GLY A 176 -12.35 16.50 16.24
N SER A 177 -12.88 16.53 17.49
CA SER A 177 -12.82 15.43 18.43
C SER A 177 -14.19 14.93 18.92
N GLY A 178 -15.27 15.26 18.22
CA GLY A 178 -16.63 14.80 18.52
C GLY A 178 -16.92 13.37 18.06
N ALA A 179 -18.18 13.11 17.67
CA ALA A 179 -18.64 11.80 17.20
C ALA A 179 -17.86 11.27 15.97
N GLY A 180 -17.40 12.17 15.09
CA GLY A 180 -16.57 11.80 13.93
C GLY A 180 -15.27 11.13 14.33
N MET A 181 -14.63 11.58 15.41
CA MET A 181 -13.43 10.93 15.97
C MET A 181 -13.74 9.54 16.52
N THR A 182 -14.86 9.36 17.19
CA THR A 182 -15.27 8.04 17.68
C THR A 182 -15.54 7.08 16.53
N LEU A 183 -16.20 7.52 15.46
CA LEU A 183 -16.40 6.71 14.25
C LEU A 183 -15.08 6.38 13.55
N TRP A 184 -14.14 7.31 13.52
CA TRP A 184 -12.79 7.06 13.02
C TRP A 184 -12.12 5.90 13.78
N LEU A 185 -12.15 5.94 15.12
CA LEU A 185 -11.57 4.88 15.97
C LEU A 185 -12.24 3.53 15.77
N VAL A 186 -13.58 3.49 15.68
CA VAL A 186 -14.35 2.27 15.42
C VAL A 186 -14.02 1.71 14.04
N SER A 187 -13.97 2.58 13.02
CA SER A 187 -13.56 2.19 11.67
C SER A 187 -12.18 1.55 11.67
N MET A 188 -11.20 2.17 12.32
CA MET A 188 -9.84 1.64 12.40
C MET A 188 -9.76 0.32 13.17
N ALA A 189 -10.50 0.15 14.25
CA ALA A 189 -10.54 -1.12 14.99
C ALA A 189 -11.06 -2.28 14.10
N ILE A 190 -12.12 -2.03 13.33
CA ILE A 190 -12.67 -3.00 12.37
C ILE A 190 -11.68 -3.26 11.22
N PHE A 191 -11.04 -2.20 10.71
CA PHE A 191 -9.98 -2.32 9.70
C PHE A 191 -8.84 -3.23 10.15
N ILE A 192 -8.38 -3.05 11.38
CA ILE A 192 -7.30 -3.87 11.96
C ILE A 192 -7.73 -5.33 12.08
N ALA A 193 -8.96 -5.60 12.54
CA ALA A 193 -9.49 -6.97 12.59
C ALA A 193 -9.52 -7.61 11.19
N SER A 194 -9.95 -6.88 10.17
CA SER A 194 -9.88 -7.30 8.76
C SER A 194 -8.46 -7.68 8.34
N SER A 195 -7.51 -6.78 8.58
CA SER A 195 -6.11 -6.94 8.17
C SER A 195 -5.43 -8.13 8.86
N LEU A 196 -5.75 -8.38 10.14
CA LEU A 196 -5.25 -9.55 10.88
C LEU A 196 -5.75 -10.87 10.29
N LEU A 197 -7.05 -10.97 9.97
CA LEU A 197 -7.62 -12.17 9.35
C LEU A 197 -6.99 -12.42 7.97
N GLY A 198 -6.83 -11.39 7.15
CA GLY A 198 -6.17 -11.49 5.86
C GLY A 198 -4.71 -11.93 6.00
N SER A 199 -3.95 -11.30 6.88
CA SER A 199 -2.54 -11.62 7.11
C SER A 199 -2.34 -13.06 7.58
N LEU A 200 -3.16 -13.54 8.50
CA LEU A 200 -3.12 -14.94 8.95
C LEU A 200 -3.38 -15.90 7.79
N ASN A 201 -4.40 -15.62 6.99
CA ASN A 201 -4.76 -16.44 5.84
C ASN A 201 -3.64 -16.49 4.79
N TYR A 202 -2.97 -15.37 4.51
CA TYR A 202 -1.83 -15.30 3.58
C TYR A 202 -0.65 -16.14 4.07
N ILE A 203 -0.30 -16.03 5.35
CA ILE A 203 0.79 -16.82 5.96
C ILE A 203 0.51 -18.32 5.83
N VAL A 204 -0.68 -18.75 6.25
CA VAL A 204 -1.07 -20.17 6.22
C VAL A 204 -1.11 -20.70 4.78
N THR A 205 -1.60 -19.91 3.84
CA THR A 205 -1.64 -20.26 2.42
C THR A 205 -0.25 -20.48 1.85
N VAL A 206 0.67 -19.54 2.08
CA VAL A 206 2.05 -19.64 1.57
C VAL A 206 2.81 -20.80 2.21
N ILE A 207 2.61 -21.07 3.50
CA ILE A 207 3.32 -22.16 4.17
C ILE A 207 2.79 -23.52 3.73
N ASN A 208 1.47 -23.72 3.65
CA ASN A 208 0.86 -25.04 3.58
C ASN A 208 0.42 -25.45 2.16
N LEU A 209 0.13 -24.51 1.26
CA LEU A 209 -0.55 -24.81 0.00
C LEU A 209 0.33 -24.71 -1.25
N ARG A 210 1.64 -24.58 -1.10
CA ARG A 210 2.55 -24.59 -2.25
C ARG A 210 2.48 -25.93 -3.00
N THR A 211 2.39 -25.85 -4.33
CA THR A 211 2.44 -27.05 -5.18
C THR A 211 3.78 -27.77 -5.06
N LYS A 212 3.81 -29.03 -5.50
CA LYS A 212 5.04 -29.84 -5.52
C LYS A 212 6.14 -29.15 -6.33
N GLY A 213 7.35 -29.10 -5.75
CA GLY A 213 8.51 -28.43 -6.34
C GLY A 213 8.60 -26.93 -6.06
N MET A 214 7.56 -26.27 -5.57
CA MET A 214 7.58 -24.87 -5.15
C MET A 214 8.21 -24.72 -3.76
N SER A 215 9.54 -24.78 -3.70
CA SER A 215 10.30 -24.49 -2.47
C SER A 215 10.32 -22.98 -2.19
N MET A 216 10.70 -22.59 -0.97
CA MET A 216 10.85 -21.17 -0.62
C MET A 216 11.86 -20.45 -1.53
N THR A 217 12.90 -21.12 -1.96
CA THR A 217 13.93 -20.56 -2.88
C THR A 217 13.45 -20.42 -4.33
N ARG A 218 12.31 -21.01 -4.69
CA ARG A 218 11.68 -20.89 -6.00
C ARG A 218 10.50 -19.91 -6.03
N LEU A 219 10.12 -19.34 -4.86
CA LEU A 219 9.06 -18.36 -4.78
C LEU A 219 9.42 -17.08 -5.54
N PRO A 220 8.48 -16.50 -6.29
CA PRO A 220 8.60 -15.14 -6.81
C PRO A 220 8.80 -14.12 -5.69
N LEU A 221 9.51 -13.02 -5.97
CA LEU A 221 9.74 -11.94 -4.98
C LEU A 221 8.43 -11.25 -4.57
N THR A 222 7.43 -11.26 -5.43
CA THR A 222 6.07 -10.80 -5.10
C THR A 222 5.49 -11.59 -3.93
N ILE A 223 5.63 -12.91 -3.94
CA ILE A 223 5.14 -13.78 -2.86
C ILE A 223 5.96 -13.58 -1.58
N TRP A 224 7.29 -13.45 -1.68
CA TRP A 224 8.11 -13.09 -0.53
C TRP A 224 7.66 -11.77 0.11
N ALA A 225 7.37 -10.76 -0.72
CA ALA A 225 6.91 -9.46 -0.24
C ALA A 225 5.58 -9.57 0.51
N PHE A 226 4.57 -10.23 -0.06
CA PHE A 226 3.28 -10.43 0.61
C PHE A 226 3.37 -11.28 1.87
N PHE A 227 4.15 -12.34 1.83
CA PHE A 227 4.35 -13.22 2.98
C PHE A 227 4.98 -12.49 4.17
N VAL A 228 6.05 -11.75 3.91
CA VAL A 228 6.75 -10.99 4.96
C VAL A 228 5.90 -9.81 5.45
N THR A 229 5.19 -9.13 4.55
CA THR A 229 4.22 -8.08 4.91
C THR A 229 3.14 -8.62 5.85
N ALA A 230 2.62 -9.81 5.59
CA ALA A 230 1.63 -10.44 6.45
C ALA A 230 2.20 -10.76 7.85
N ILE A 231 3.47 -11.19 7.95
CA ILE A 231 4.15 -11.42 9.23
C ILE A 231 4.29 -10.12 10.02
N ILE A 232 4.75 -9.04 9.38
CA ILE A 232 4.84 -7.71 10.03
C ILE A 232 3.45 -7.29 10.53
N GLY A 233 2.41 -7.47 9.71
CA GLY A 233 1.04 -7.15 10.05
C GLY A 233 0.54 -7.87 11.31
N VAL A 234 0.76 -9.18 11.41
CA VAL A 234 0.37 -9.97 12.59
C VAL A 234 1.08 -9.48 13.86
N ILE A 235 2.33 -9.02 13.75
CA ILE A 235 3.09 -8.50 14.90
C ILE A 235 2.59 -7.11 15.32
N SER A 236 2.32 -6.22 14.37
CA SER A 236 2.15 -4.78 14.65
C SER A 236 0.69 -4.32 14.73
N PHE A 237 -0.24 -4.90 13.98
CA PHE A 237 -1.65 -4.51 14.04
C PHE A 237 -2.31 -4.69 15.40
N PRO A 238 -2.04 -5.74 16.20
CA PRO A 238 -2.62 -5.87 17.55
C PRO A 238 -2.25 -4.72 18.48
N VAL A 239 -1.06 -4.14 18.31
CA VAL A 239 -0.58 -3.02 19.13
C VAL A 239 -1.37 -1.74 18.82
N LEU A 240 -1.63 -1.46 17.53
CA LEU A 240 -2.50 -0.33 17.17
C LEU A 240 -3.96 -0.57 17.61
N LEU A 241 -4.44 -1.82 17.55
CA LEU A 241 -5.77 -2.14 18.06
C LEU A 241 -5.90 -1.81 19.54
N SER A 242 -4.88 -2.17 20.35
CA SER A 242 -4.88 -1.81 21.77
C SER A 242 -4.87 -0.30 21.99
N ALA A 243 -4.08 0.46 21.22
CA ALA A 243 -4.10 1.92 21.29
C ALA A 243 -5.49 2.50 20.98
N ALA A 244 -6.14 2.02 19.92
CA ALA A 244 -7.49 2.48 19.55
C ALA A 244 -8.52 2.14 20.64
N LEU A 245 -8.48 0.93 21.20
CA LEU A 245 -9.41 0.53 22.26
C LEU A 245 -9.20 1.34 23.55
N LEU A 246 -7.95 1.52 23.98
CA LEU A 246 -7.63 2.34 25.15
C LEU A 246 -8.06 3.80 24.96
N LEU A 247 -7.89 4.34 23.75
CA LEU A 247 -8.35 5.69 23.43
C LEU A 247 -9.89 5.79 23.43
N ILE A 248 -10.60 4.78 22.95
CA ILE A 248 -12.06 4.70 23.08
C ILE A 248 -12.48 4.68 24.56
N MET A 249 -11.74 3.97 25.41
CA MET A 249 -12.01 3.92 26.85
C MET A 249 -11.82 5.30 27.50
N ASP A 250 -10.74 6.02 27.17
CA ASP A 250 -10.53 7.40 27.66
C ASP A 250 -11.67 8.34 27.23
N ARG A 251 -12.16 8.22 26.00
CA ARG A 251 -13.24 9.05 25.45
C ARG A 251 -14.61 8.73 26.03
N SER A 252 -14.90 7.46 26.30
CA SER A 252 -16.29 6.99 26.54
C SER A 252 -16.54 6.49 27.95
N PHE A 253 -15.49 6.10 28.68
CA PHE A 253 -15.63 5.49 30.02
C PHE A 253 -14.89 6.26 31.11
N GLY A 254 -14.31 7.43 30.81
CA GLY A 254 -13.64 8.28 31.79
C GLY A 254 -12.34 7.70 32.34
N THR A 255 -11.68 6.81 31.62
CA THR A 255 -10.31 6.39 31.93
C THR A 255 -9.30 7.44 31.51
N SER A 256 -8.05 7.31 31.93
CA SER A 256 -6.98 8.26 31.62
C SER A 256 -5.67 7.59 31.25
N PHE A 257 -5.72 6.62 30.34
CA PHE A 257 -4.51 5.94 29.84
C PHE A 257 -3.55 6.90 29.14
N PHE A 258 -4.09 7.87 28.41
CA PHE A 258 -3.34 8.82 27.60
C PHE A 258 -3.48 10.27 28.04
N LEU A 259 -4.18 10.53 29.15
CA LEU A 259 -4.43 11.86 29.67
C LEU A 259 -3.63 12.08 30.96
N SER A 260 -2.88 13.17 30.99
CA SER A 260 -2.28 13.77 32.19
C SER A 260 -2.98 15.09 32.48
N ASP A 261 -2.61 15.81 33.52
CA ASP A 261 -3.14 17.14 33.80
C ASP A 261 -2.99 18.05 32.57
N ILE A 262 -4.09 18.70 32.19
CA ILE A 262 -4.16 19.56 31.01
C ILE A 262 -4.52 20.98 31.47
N PHE A 263 -3.74 21.96 31.03
CA PHE A 263 -3.96 23.38 31.33
C PHE A 263 -4.65 24.04 30.13
N ILE A 264 -5.87 24.58 30.36
CA ILE A 264 -6.62 25.31 29.34
C ILE A 264 -7.00 26.66 29.93
N GLN A 265 -6.50 27.75 29.33
CA GLN A 265 -6.79 29.14 29.70
C GLN A 265 -6.61 29.43 31.20
N GLY A 266 -5.64 28.80 31.86
CA GLY A 266 -5.34 28.95 33.28
C GLY A 266 -6.11 28.03 34.22
N GLU A 267 -7.04 27.24 33.71
CA GLU A 267 -7.71 26.16 34.44
C GLU A 267 -7.03 24.81 34.22
N VAL A 268 -7.06 23.97 35.24
CA VAL A 268 -6.46 22.62 35.20
C VAL A 268 -7.57 21.58 35.10
N LEU A 269 -7.52 20.77 34.04
CA LEU A 269 -8.29 19.55 33.96
C LEU A 269 -7.41 18.43 34.54
N HIS A 270 -7.79 17.92 35.70
CA HIS A 270 -7.05 16.88 36.41
C HIS A 270 -7.38 15.50 35.87
N TYR A 271 -6.35 14.78 35.45
CA TYR A 271 -6.40 13.36 35.06
C TYR A 271 -5.34 12.58 35.84
N GLN A 272 -5.60 11.31 36.13
CA GLN A 272 -4.70 10.51 36.97
C GLN A 272 -3.83 9.58 36.12
N GLY A 273 -2.56 9.93 36.02
CA GLY A 273 -1.48 8.99 35.73
C GLY A 273 -1.26 8.57 34.29
N GLY A 274 -1.98 9.14 33.30
CA GLY A 274 -1.81 8.81 31.89
C GLY A 274 -0.67 9.60 31.21
N SER A 275 -0.36 9.23 29.98
CA SER A 275 0.64 9.93 29.16
C SER A 275 0.34 9.86 27.67
N PRO A 276 0.29 11.00 26.97
CA PRO A 276 0.20 11.05 25.51
C PRO A 276 1.33 10.29 24.81
N VAL A 277 2.54 10.29 25.40
CA VAL A 277 3.70 9.59 24.86
C VAL A 277 3.49 8.07 24.81
N LEU A 278 2.71 7.49 25.73
CA LEU A 278 2.34 6.08 25.67
C LEU A 278 1.54 5.78 24.39
N TYR A 279 0.60 6.65 24.03
CA TYR A 279 -0.15 6.53 22.78
C TYR A 279 0.79 6.58 21.57
N GLU A 280 1.73 7.52 21.54
CA GLU A 280 2.68 7.67 20.44
C GLU A 280 3.52 6.40 20.26
N HIS A 281 4.01 5.79 21.34
CA HIS A 281 4.73 4.51 21.25
C HIS A 281 3.85 3.38 20.69
N LEU A 282 2.62 3.23 21.16
CA LEU A 282 1.70 2.20 20.67
C LEU A 282 1.29 2.46 19.20
N PHE A 283 1.07 3.71 18.83
CA PHE A 283 0.77 4.08 17.45
C PHE A 283 1.93 3.80 16.51
N TRP A 284 3.15 4.28 16.85
CA TRP A 284 4.31 4.18 15.98
C TRP A 284 4.91 2.79 15.92
N PHE A 285 4.65 1.94 16.89
CA PHE A 285 5.00 0.52 16.81
C PHE A 285 4.33 -0.19 15.62
N LEU A 286 3.16 0.28 15.20
CA LEU A 286 2.62 -0.06 13.89
C LEU A 286 3.04 0.98 12.85
N GLY A 287 2.97 2.28 13.14
CA GLY A 287 3.06 3.36 12.15
C GLY A 287 4.31 3.29 11.29
N HIS A 288 5.45 2.90 11.83
CA HIS A 288 6.65 2.67 11.03
C HIS A 288 6.60 1.33 10.26
N PRO A 289 6.32 0.16 10.86
CA PRO A 289 6.05 -1.05 10.10
C PRO A 289 5.01 -0.87 9.00
N GLU A 290 3.98 -0.04 9.20
CA GLU A 290 2.94 0.25 8.23
C GLU A 290 3.48 0.79 6.91
N VAL A 291 4.48 1.68 6.94
CA VAL A 291 5.09 2.19 5.70
C VAL A 291 5.74 1.08 4.89
N TYR A 292 6.27 0.04 5.54
CA TYR A 292 6.81 -1.15 4.86
C TYR A 292 5.73 -2.16 4.49
N ILE A 293 4.64 -2.28 5.26
CA ILE A 293 3.44 -3.05 4.88
C ILE A 293 2.87 -2.54 3.55
N VAL A 294 2.93 -1.24 3.32
CA VAL A 294 2.53 -0.60 2.06
C VAL A 294 3.58 -0.79 0.97
N LEU A 295 4.85 -0.56 1.27
CA LEU A 295 5.90 -0.47 0.26
C LEU A 295 6.40 -1.83 -0.23
N LEU A 296 6.55 -2.83 0.65
CA LEU A 296 7.07 -4.15 0.26
C LEU A 296 6.23 -4.84 -0.82
N PRO A 297 4.88 -4.87 -0.75
CA PRO A 297 4.04 -5.36 -1.83
C PRO A 297 4.31 -4.68 -3.18
N ALA A 298 4.41 -3.36 -3.19
CA ALA A 298 4.71 -2.59 -4.39
C ALA A 298 6.09 -2.93 -4.98
N LEU A 299 7.11 -3.11 -4.13
CA LEU A 299 8.44 -3.56 -4.53
C LEU A 299 8.42 -5.01 -5.03
N GLY A 300 7.60 -5.89 -4.45
CA GLY A 300 7.39 -7.24 -4.94
C GLY A 300 6.81 -7.25 -6.36
N ILE A 301 5.71 -6.52 -6.58
CA ILE A 301 5.09 -6.32 -7.89
C ILE A 301 6.11 -5.79 -8.90
N THR A 302 6.88 -4.76 -8.51
CA THR A 302 7.93 -4.16 -9.34
C THR A 302 8.98 -5.19 -9.75
N SER A 303 9.36 -6.11 -8.86
CA SER A 303 10.35 -7.16 -9.16
C SER A 303 9.89 -8.07 -10.31
N GLU A 304 8.63 -8.51 -10.28
CA GLU A 304 8.05 -9.33 -11.33
C GLU A 304 7.93 -8.58 -12.66
N VAL A 305 7.35 -7.38 -12.61
CA VAL A 305 7.13 -6.56 -13.80
C VAL A 305 8.46 -6.19 -14.46
N MET A 306 9.48 -5.82 -13.67
CA MET A 306 10.79 -5.44 -14.21
C MET A 306 11.53 -6.63 -14.81
N SER A 307 11.57 -7.77 -14.13
CA SER A 307 12.21 -8.98 -14.68
C SER A 307 11.55 -9.40 -15.99
N THR A 308 10.23 -9.50 -16.00
CA THR A 308 9.46 -9.87 -17.20
C THR A 308 9.69 -8.92 -18.36
N ASN A 309 9.72 -7.60 -18.11
CA ASN A 309 9.84 -6.59 -19.17
C ASN A 309 11.30 -6.19 -19.47
N ALA A 310 12.26 -6.55 -18.63
CA ALA A 310 13.68 -6.46 -18.94
C ALA A 310 14.20 -7.69 -19.70
N ARG A 311 13.39 -8.73 -19.79
CA ARG A 311 13.75 -10.00 -20.44
C ARG A 311 15.00 -10.64 -19.82
N LYS A 312 15.14 -10.57 -18.51
CA LYS A 312 16.28 -11.14 -17.81
C LYS A 312 15.95 -11.47 -16.34
N PRO A 313 16.71 -12.39 -15.71
CA PRO A 313 16.56 -12.70 -14.30
C PRO A 313 16.67 -11.44 -13.43
N ILE A 314 15.90 -11.39 -12.36
CA ILE A 314 16.11 -10.36 -11.34
C ILE A 314 17.54 -10.48 -10.78
N PHE A 315 18.28 -9.39 -10.77
CA PHE A 315 19.64 -9.41 -10.26
C PHE A 315 19.66 -9.61 -8.75
N GLY A 316 20.50 -10.52 -8.28
CA GLY A 316 20.73 -10.71 -6.85
C GLY A 316 19.51 -11.19 -6.07
N TYR A 317 18.76 -12.17 -6.57
CA TYR A 317 17.57 -12.71 -5.92
C TYR A 317 17.76 -13.00 -4.42
N ARG A 318 18.84 -13.68 -4.03
CA ARG A 318 19.13 -14.00 -2.62
C ARG A 318 19.32 -12.71 -1.79
N ALA A 319 20.02 -11.71 -2.34
CA ALA A 319 20.18 -10.40 -1.71
C ALA A 319 18.85 -9.65 -1.62
N MET A 320 17.97 -9.75 -2.62
CA MET A 320 16.63 -9.18 -2.59
C MET A 320 15.77 -9.80 -1.49
N VAL A 321 15.77 -11.12 -1.34
CA VAL A 321 15.07 -11.83 -0.25
C VAL A 321 15.64 -11.43 1.11
N ALA A 322 16.96 -11.44 1.26
CA ALA A 322 17.63 -11.02 2.50
C ALA A 322 17.28 -9.57 2.85
N SER A 323 17.20 -8.69 1.85
CA SER A 323 16.79 -7.28 2.06
C SER A 323 15.34 -7.16 2.53
N ILE A 324 14.41 -7.96 1.99
CA ILE A 324 13.01 -7.99 2.46
C ILE A 324 12.96 -8.40 3.94
N LEU A 325 13.66 -9.47 4.31
CA LEU A 325 13.71 -9.97 5.68
C LEU A 325 14.38 -8.98 6.65
N ALA A 326 15.49 -8.35 6.21
CA ALA A 326 16.19 -7.35 7.00
C ALA A 326 15.32 -6.09 7.24
N ILE A 327 14.64 -5.59 6.21
CA ILE A 327 13.70 -4.47 6.33
C ILE A 327 12.59 -4.84 7.32
N ALA A 328 12.00 -6.03 7.19
CA ALA A 328 10.95 -6.48 8.07
C ALA A 328 11.39 -6.51 9.54
N PHE A 329 12.54 -7.09 9.82
CA PHE A 329 13.09 -7.13 11.18
C PHE A 329 13.39 -5.73 11.71
N LEU A 330 14.12 -4.92 10.95
CA LEU A 330 14.49 -3.57 11.37
C LEU A 330 13.25 -2.68 11.56
N SER A 331 12.23 -2.83 10.73
CA SER A 331 10.99 -2.03 10.84
C SER A 331 10.34 -2.10 12.22
N THR A 332 10.50 -3.21 12.94
CA THR A 332 9.91 -3.41 14.27
C THR A 332 10.73 -2.82 15.42
N ILE A 333 11.91 -2.26 15.16
CA ILE A 333 12.81 -1.72 16.21
C ILE A 333 13.24 -0.26 15.97
N VAL A 334 12.61 0.45 15.01
CA VAL A 334 13.03 1.81 14.63
C VAL A 334 11.97 2.88 14.84
N TRP A 335 10.75 2.53 15.30
CA TRP A 335 9.60 3.42 15.34
C TRP A 335 9.81 4.74 16.07
N GLY A 336 10.74 4.80 17.02
CA GLY A 336 10.97 5.98 17.86
C GLY A 336 11.55 7.18 17.12
N HIS A 337 12.03 7.02 15.87
CA HIS A 337 12.45 8.19 15.08
C HIS A 337 11.28 9.13 14.72
N HIS A 338 10.05 8.66 14.77
CA HIS A 338 8.86 9.51 14.66
C HIS A 338 8.59 10.36 15.92
N MET A 339 9.38 10.18 16.97
CA MET A 339 9.15 10.75 18.29
C MET A 339 10.38 11.53 18.83
N PHE A 340 11.33 11.90 17.97
CA PHE A 340 12.56 12.58 18.41
C PHE A 340 12.30 13.86 19.18
N ILE A 341 11.23 14.61 18.85
CA ILE A 341 10.87 15.86 19.53
C ILE A 341 9.68 15.72 20.50
N SER A 342 9.20 14.49 20.79
CA SER A 342 8.12 14.22 21.75
C SER A 342 8.57 14.19 23.22
N GLY A 343 9.74 14.72 23.53
CA GLY A 343 10.33 14.66 24.88
C GLY A 343 11.08 13.36 25.16
N MET A 344 11.50 12.64 24.14
CA MET A 344 12.30 11.42 24.26
C MET A 344 13.67 11.69 24.92
N ASN A 345 14.12 10.73 25.74
CA ASN A 345 15.47 10.76 26.28
C ASN A 345 16.51 10.79 25.14
N PRO A 346 17.49 11.73 25.14
CA PRO A 346 18.48 11.86 24.07
C PRO A 346 19.30 10.59 23.79
N PHE A 347 19.55 9.77 24.81
CA PHE A 347 20.23 8.48 24.63
C PHE A 347 19.38 7.52 23.78
N LEU A 348 18.07 7.42 24.06
CA LEU A 348 17.15 6.62 23.24
C LEU A 348 17.05 7.20 21.81
N GLY A 349 17.05 8.52 21.67
CA GLY A 349 17.11 9.18 20.36
C GLY A 349 18.33 8.72 19.55
N SER A 350 19.51 8.64 20.17
CA SER A 350 20.74 8.14 19.52
C SER A 350 20.63 6.65 19.13
N VAL A 351 20.01 5.81 19.97
CA VAL A 351 19.75 4.39 19.66
C VAL A 351 18.82 4.27 18.45
N PHE A 352 17.71 5.02 18.43
CA PHE A 352 16.77 5.01 17.30
C PHE A 352 17.40 5.59 16.03
N THR A 353 18.27 6.59 16.12
CA THR A 353 19.07 7.07 14.97
C THR A 353 19.90 5.93 14.39
N PHE A 354 20.67 5.24 15.20
CA PHE A 354 21.53 4.14 14.74
C PHE A 354 20.70 3.01 14.07
N THR A 355 19.66 2.53 14.73
CA THR A 355 18.81 1.45 14.19
C THR A 355 18.10 1.87 12.91
N THR A 356 17.65 3.14 12.81
CA THR A 356 16.98 3.68 11.63
C THR A 356 17.92 3.77 10.43
N LEU A 357 19.14 4.27 10.64
CA LEU A 357 20.12 4.37 9.55
C LEU A 357 20.54 3.01 8.99
N LEU A 358 20.47 1.93 9.79
CA LEU A 358 20.71 0.57 9.30
C LEU A 358 19.72 0.14 8.20
N ILE A 359 18.48 0.65 8.18
CA ILE A 359 17.47 0.34 7.13
C ILE A 359 17.90 0.85 5.74
N ALA A 360 18.75 1.90 5.70
CA ALA A 360 19.26 2.40 4.43
C ALA A 360 20.06 1.33 3.66
N ILE A 361 20.74 0.42 4.35
CA ILE A 361 21.56 -0.63 3.73
C ILE A 361 20.70 -1.60 2.88
N PRO A 362 19.72 -2.34 3.43
CA PRO A 362 18.89 -3.23 2.64
C PRO A 362 18.05 -2.49 1.60
N SER A 363 17.67 -1.23 1.85
CA SER A 363 16.94 -0.40 0.89
C SER A 363 17.83 -0.03 -0.31
N ALA A 364 19.08 0.35 -0.08
CA ALA A 364 20.06 0.61 -1.13
C ALA A 364 20.35 -0.65 -1.96
N VAL A 365 20.50 -1.82 -1.33
CA VAL A 365 20.67 -3.10 -2.05
C VAL A 365 19.52 -3.33 -3.01
N LYS A 366 18.26 -3.09 -2.60
CA LYS A 366 17.10 -3.21 -3.50
C LYS A 366 17.20 -2.24 -4.68
N ALA A 367 17.48 -0.97 -4.42
CA ALA A 367 17.59 0.06 -5.44
C ALA A 367 18.66 -0.31 -6.50
N PHE A 368 19.85 -0.69 -6.06
CA PHE A 368 20.93 -1.11 -6.96
C PHE A 368 20.58 -2.38 -7.73
N ASN A 369 19.93 -3.35 -7.12
CA ASN A 369 19.54 -4.59 -7.79
C ASN A 369 18.47 -4.33 -8.87
N TYR A 370 17.54 -3.39 -8.67
CA TYR A 370 16.61 -2.98 -9.73
C TYR A 370 17.33 -2.31 -10.90
N ILE A 371 18.25 -1.36 -10.63
CA ILE A 371 19.04 -0.71 -11.67
C ILE A 371 19.87 -1.75 -12.44
N THR A 372 20.51 -2.67 -11.73
CA THR A 372 21.30 -3.74 -12.36
C THR A 372 20.44 -4.72 -13.15
N THR A 373 19.18 -4.95 -12.73
CA THR A 373 18.23 -5.75 -13.52
C THR A 373 17.91 -5.09 -14.85
N LEU A 374 17.81 -3.76 -14.89
CA LEU A 374 17.62 -3.00 -16.14
C LEU A 374 18.86 -3.00 -17.03
N TRP A 375 20.04 -3.02 -16.43
CA TRP A 375 21.29 -2.93 -17.15
C TRP A 375 21.48 -4.08 -18.14
N LYS A 376 21.72 -3.76 -19.41
CA LYS A 376 21.84 -4.73 -20.52
C LYS A 376 20.60 -5.63 -20.70
N GLY A 377 19.42 -5.21 -20.26
CA GLY A 377 18.16 -5.90 -20.52
C GLY A 377 17.56 -5.50 -21.87
N ASN A 378 16.72 -6.40 -22.43
CA ASN A 378 15.89 -6.07 -23.60
C ASN A 378 14.58 -5.43 -23.11
N LEU A 379 14.61 -4.12 -22.85
CA LEU A 379 13.56 -3.38 -22.14
C LEU A 379 12.29 -3.22 -22.98
N GLN A 380 11.20 -3.75 -22.49
CA GLN A 380 9.85 -3.58 -23.03
C GLN A 380 9.13 -2.45 -22.27
N LEU A 381 9.25 -1.21 -22.74
CA LEU A 381 8.76 0.00 -22.06
C LEU A 381 7.25 0.18 -22.20
N ASN A 382 6.46 -0.83 -21.80
CA ASN A 382 5.00 -0.72 -21.69
C ASN A 382 4.60 0.04 -20.40
N PRO A 383 3.32 0.45 -20.24
CA PRO A 383 2.88 1.21 -19.07
C PRO A 383 3.23 0.57 -17.73
N ALA A 384 3.11 -0.77 -17.59
CA ALA A 384 3.48 -1.46 -16.35
C ALA A 384 4.97 -1.28 -16.01
N MET A 385 5.84 -1.42 -17.03
CA MET A 385 7.28 -1.22 -16.87
C MET A 385 7.63 0.22 -16.52
N LEU A 386 6.99 1.19 -17.17
CA LEU A 386 7.22 2.62 -16.89
C LEU A 386 6.85 2.97 -15.45
N PHE A 387 5.69 2.50 -14.94
CA PHE A 387 5.32 2.69 -13.55
C PHE A 387 6.29 1.99 -12.58
N SER A 388 6.82 0.82 -12.94
CA SER A 388 7.85 0.14 -12.14
C SER A 388 9.17 0.93 -12.09
N ILE A 389 9.62 1.51 -13.21
CA ILE A 389 10.79 2.40 -13.26
C ILE A 389 10.51 3.68 -12.46
N GLY A 390 9.32 4.24 -12.60
CA GLY A 390 8.85 5.39 -11.82
C GLY A 390 8.89 5.13 -10.31
N LEU A 391 8.45 3.94 -9.88
CA LEU A 391 8.54 3.52 -8.48
C LEU A 391 10.00 3.53 -8.00
N VAL A 392 10.91 2.92 -8.74
CA VAL A 392 12.34 2.89 -8.34
C VAL A 392 12.91 4.30 -8.27
N SER A 393 12.54 5.19 -9.19
CA SER A 393 12.96 6.60 -9.19
C SER A 393 12.48 7.33 -7.94
N THR A 394 11.18 7.26 -7.61
CA THR A 394 10.60 7.93 -6.43
C THR A 394 11.07 7.31 -5.12
N PHE A 395 11.26 5.98 -5.09
CA PHE A 395 11.82 5.26 -3.94
C PHE A 395 13.25 5.71 -3.62
N ILE A 396 14.11 5.90 -4.64
CA ILE A 396 15.48 6.41 -4.44
C ILE A 396 15.43 7.86 -3.98
N THR A 397 14.69 8.73 -4.67
CA THR A 397 14.62 10.16 -4.34
C THR A 397 14.10 10.39 -2.92
N GLY A 398 12.99 9.74 -2.55
CA GLY A 398 12.44 9.84 -1.21
C GLY A 398 13.32 9.12 -0.16
N GLY A 399 13.95 8.01 -0.52
CA GLY A 399 14.82 7.25 0.38
C GLY A 399 16.07 8.03 0.82
N LEU A 400 16.65 8.85 -0.07
CA LEU A 400 17.79 9.69 0.28
C LEU A 400 17.44 10.74 1.35
N THR A 401 16.22 11.30 1.31
CA THR A 401 15.76 12.26 2.33
C THR A 401 15.44 11.59 3.68
N GLY A 402 15.21 10.26 3.66
CA GLY A 402 15.03 9.46 4.87
C GLY A 402 16.28 9.39 5.75
N ILE A 403 17.48 9.55 5.19
CA ILE A 403 18.72 9.62 5.96
C ILE A 403 18.73 10.87 6.85
N ILE A 404 18.20 11.99 6.34
CA ILE A 404 18.09 13.24 7.11
C ILE A 404 17.09 13.08 8.26
N LEU A 405 15.90 12.52 7.99
CA LEU A 405 14.86 12.31 9.00
C LEU A 405 15.19 11.18 9.98
N GLY A 406 16.07 10.26 9.61
CA GLY A 406 16.52 9.17 10.47
C GLY A 406 17.60 9.58 11.49
N ASP A 407 18.23 10.72 11.30
CA ASP A 407 19.23 11.29 12.23
C ASP A 407 18.54 12.32 13.14
N SER A 408 18.55 12.06 14.46
CA SER A 408 17.88 12.94 15.44
C SER A 408 18.40 14.37 15.45
N THR A 409 19.68 14.58 15.13
CA THR A 409 20.31 15.92 15.07
C THR A 409 19.86 16.73 13.87
N LEU A 410 19.62 16.07 12.74
CA LEU A 410 19.12 16.70 11.52
C LEU A 410 17.61 16.86 11.54
N ASP A 411 16.90 15.83 12.06
CA ASP A 411 15.43 15.81 12.11
C ASP A 411 14.85 16.95 12.95
N ILE A 412 15.49 17.36 14.05
CA ILE A 412 15.05 18.48 14.89
C ILE A 412 14.70 19.74 14.06
N ASN A 413 15.42 19.99 12.96
CA ASN A 413 15.22 21.17 12.13
C ASN A 413 14.09 21.03 11.08
N VAL A 414 13.72 19.81 10.74
CA VAL A 414 12.77 19.52 9.67
C VAL A 414 11.57 18.67 10.13
N HIS A 415 11.56 18.24 11.39
CA HIS A 415 10.46 17.50 12.01
C HIS A 415 9.17 18.33 11.94
N ASP A 416 8.05 17.65 11.62
CA ASP A 416 6.73 18.26 11.47
C ASP A 416 6.66 19.43 10.46
N THR A 417 7.63 19.51 9.52
CA THR A 417 7.59 20.42 8.39
C THR A 417 7.12 19.72 7.10
N TYR A 418 6.98 20.48 6.02
CA TYR A 418 6.70 19.93 4.68
C TYR A 418 7.82 19.01 4.16
N PHE A 419 9.02 19.02 4.74
CA PHE A 419 10.08 18.08 4.40
C PHE A 419 9.68 16.64 4.69
N VAL A 420 9.05 16.39 5.84
CA VAL A 420 8.51 15.07 6.20
C VAL A 420 7.44 14.63 5.20
N VAL A 421 6.56 15.56 4.80
CA VAL A 421 5.48 15.29 3.84
C VAL A 421 6.04 14.92 2.47
N ALA A 422 7.04 15.67 1.99
CA ALA A 422 7.73 15.39 0.75
C ALA A 422 8.39 14.00 0.75
N HIS A 423 9.12 13.69 1.83
CA HIS A 423 9.79 12.41 2.04
C HIS A 423 8.83 11.24 1.90
N PHE A 424 7.81 11.14 2.76
CA PHE A 424 6.97 9.95 2.78
C PHE A 424 6.09 9.84 1.53
N HIS A 425 5.71 10.96 0.90
CA HIS A 425 4.99 10.89 -0.36
C HIS A 425 5.85 10.30 -1.48
N LEU A 426 7.12 10.66 -1.61
CA LEU A 426 7.98 10.07 -2.64
C LEU A 426 8.34 8.62 -2.31
N VAL A 427 8.82 8.33 -1.08
CA VAL A 427 9.33 6.99 -0.76
C VAL A 427 8.24 5.94 -0.61
N MET A 428 7.05 6.32 -0.14
CA MET A 428 5.96 5.38 0.15
C MET A 428 4.70 5.69 -0.66
N GLY A 429 4.14 6.90 -0.56
CA GLY A 429 2.83 7.22 -1.14
C GLY A 429 2.80 7.04 -2.66
N ILE A 430 3.66 7.75 -3.38
CA ILE A 430 3.73 7.69 -4.85
C ILE A 430 4.38 6.38 -5.32
N SER A 431 5.43 5.91 -4.64
CA SER A 431 6.04 4.63 -4.97
C SER A 431 5.05 3.47 -4.89
N ALA A 432 4.26 3.37 -3.81
CA ALA A 432 3.25 2.32 -3.68
C ALA A 432 2.12 2.48 -4.69
N LEU A 433 1.69 3.71 -4.96
CA LEU A 433 0.69 3.98 -6.00
C LEU A 433 1.18 3.57 -7.39
N TYR A 434 2.46 3.81 -7.70
CA TYR A 434 3.06 3.32 -8.95
C TYR A 434 3.11 1.78 -8.99
N GLY A 435 3.39 1.13 -7.87
CA GLY A 435 3.29 -0.33 -7.75
C GLY A 435 1.86 -0.84 -8.00
N LEU A 436 0.85 -0.16 -7.47
CA LEU A 436 -0.55 -0.46 -7.74
C LEU A 436 -0.86 -0.36 -9.24
N PHE A 437 -0.48 0.73 -9.90
CA PHE A 437 -0.71 0.90 -11.33
C PHE A 437 0.08 -0.11 -12.16
N ALA A 438 1.35 -0.34 -11.86
CA ALA A 438 2.15 -1.36 -12.52
C ALA A 438 1.48 -2.73 -12.45
N GLY A 439 1.00 -3.13 -11.27
CA GLY A 439 0.28 -4.37 -11.05
C GLY A 439 -1.04 -4.44 -11.82
N VAL A 440 -1.84 -3.38 -11.79
CA VAL A 440 -3.11 -3.33 -12.53
C VAL A 440 -2.85 -3.47 -14.04
N TYR A 441 -1.93 -2.70 -14.63
CA TYR A 441 -1.61 -2.82 -16.06
C TYR A 441 -1.07 -4.21 -16.43
N HIS A 442 -0.27 -4.82 -15.55
CA HIS A 442 0.36 -6.12 -15.80
C HIS A 442 -0.63 -7.29 -15.68
N TRP A 443 -1.37 -7.37 -14.56
CA TRP A 443 -2.28 -8.49 -14.30
C TRP A 443 -3.74 -8.24 -14.69
N PHE A 444 -4.06 -7.11 -15.35
CA PHE A 444 -5.41 -6.84 -15.86
C PHE A 444 -5.98 -8.02 -16.69
N PRO A 445 -5.21 -8.68 -17.58
CA PRO A 445 -5.71 -9.84 -18.33
C PRO A 445 -6.12 -11.01 -17.44
N LYS A 446 -5.46 -11.20 -16.30
CA LYS A 446 -5.84 -12.25 -15.32
C LYS A 446 -7.09 -11.89 -14.52
N MET A 447 -7.27 -10.62 -14.23
CA MET A 447 -8.46 -10.13 -13.52
C MET A 447 -9.71 -10.14 -14.42
N PHE A 448 -9.56 -9.82 -15.70
CA PHE A 448 -10.68 -9.55 -16.63
C PHE A 448 -10.63 -10.42 -17.90
N GLN A 449 -10.49 -11.73 -17.73
CA GLN A 449 -10.69 -12.75 -18.76
C GLN A 449 -9.91 -12.49 -20.07
N GLY A 450 -8.64 -12.17 -19.96
CA GLY A 450 -7.74 -11.94 -21.08
C GLY A 450 -7.84 -10.57 -21.74
N ARG A 451 -8.67 -9.66 -21.23
CA ARG A 451 -8.75 -8.29 -21.77
C ARG A 451 -7.52 -7.48 -21.43
N MET A 452 -7.10 -6.64 -22.36
CA MET A 452 -5.93 -5.77 -22.24
C MET A 452 -6.36 -4.32 -22.10
N MET A 453 -5.66 -3.56 -21.23
CA MET A 453 -5.84 -2.11 -21.15
C MET A 453 -5.20 -1.41 -22.36
N ASN A 454 -5.73 -0.22 -22.70
CA ASN A 454 -5.20 0.58 -23.79
C ASN A 454 -3.82 1.15 -23.41
N LYS A 455 -2.79 0.77 -24.20
CA LYS A 455 -1.41 1.17 -23.95
C LYS A 455 -1.19 2.68 -24.11
N ASN A 456 -1.83 3.32 -25.10
CA ASN A 456 -1.63 4.75 -25.37
C ASN A 456 -2.17 5.60 -24.21
N LEU A 457 -3.37 5.29 -23.70
CA LEU A 457 -3.90 5.93 -22.50
C LEU A 457 -3.01 5.65 -21.29
N GLY A 458 -2.41 4.45 -21.19
CA GLY A 458 -1.45 4.10 -20.17
C GLY A 458 -0.18 4.96 -20.22
N TYR A 459 0.35 5.25 -21.38
CA TYR A 459 1.50 6.16 -21.54
C TYR A 459 1.16 7.59 -21.14
N VAL A 460 0.03 8.11 -21.57
CA VAL A 460 -0.42 9.46 -21.19
C VAL A 460 -0.60 9.55 -19.67
N HIS A 461 -1.27 8.56 -19.07
CA HIS A 461 -1.45 8.47 -17.63
C HIS A 461 -0.10 8.47 -16.88
N PHE A 462 0.85 7.64 -17.32
CA PHE A 462 2.16 7.58 -16.66
C PHE A 462 2.91 8.91 -16.73
N TRP A 463 3.09 9.47 -17.95
CA TRP A 463 3.94 10.65 -18.10
C TRP A 463 3.39 11.88 -17.38
N ILE A 464 2.08 12.11 -17.46
CA ILE A 464 1.46 13.22 -16.71
C ILE A 464 1.63 12.99 -15.20
N THR A 465 1.31 11.77 -14.71
CA THR A 465 1.42 11.46 -13.28
C THR A 465 2.86 11.58 -12.78
N ALA A 466 3.85 11.09 -13.55
CA ALA A 466 5.25 11.12 -13.16
C ALA A 466 5.82 12.54 -13.06
N VAL A 467 5.58 13.37 -14.07
CA VAL A 467 6.03 14.78 -14.07
C VAL A 467 5.36 15.54 -12.92
N CYS A 468 4.05 15.37 -12.76
CA CYS A 468 3.30 16.07 -11.72
C CYS A 468 3.68 15.62 -10.31
N ALA A 469 3.94 14.33 -10.08
CA ALA A 469 4.38 13.85 -8.77
C ALA A 469 5.68 14.54 -8.33
N TYR A 470 6.66 14.65 -9.22
CA TYR A 470 7.87 15.41 -8.92
C TYR A 470 7.59 16.92 -8.81
N GLY A 471 6.70 17.48 -9.63
CA GLY A 471 6.29 18.89 -9.56
C GLY A 471 5.61 19.28 -8.25
N VAL A 472 4.95 18.32 -7.57
CA VAL A 472 4.35 18.53 -6.24
C VAL A 472 5.38 18.29 -5.14
N PHE A 473 5.98 17.09 -5.09
CA PHE A 473 6.68 16.63 -3.89
C PHE A 473 8.16 17.00 -3.85
N PHE A 474 8.82 17.28 -4.99
CA PHE A 474 10.22 17.70 -4.95
C PHE A 474 10.38 19.14 -4.41
N PRO A 475 9.63 20.16 -4.89
CA PRO A 475 9.69 21.51 -4.30
C PRO A 475 9.25 21.55 -2.82
N MET A 476 8.40 20.62 -2.40
CA MET A 476 7.92 20.54 -1.03
C MET A 476 9.04 20.31 0.00
N HIS A 477 10.17 19.68 -0.40
CA HIS A 477 11.35 19.58 0.47
C HIS A 477 11.93 20.97 0.80
N PHE A 478 12.01 21.85 -0.18
CA PHE A 478 12.55 23.21 0.02
C PHE A 478 11.60 24.06 0.89
N VAL A 479 10.28 23.90 0.72
CA VAL A 479 9.28 24.51 1.59
C VAL A 479 9.45 24.04 3.03
N GLY A 480 9.70 22.75 3.25
CA GLY A 480 9.98 22.19 4.57
C GLY A 480 11.32 22.65 5.16
N MET A 481 12.39 22.73 4.35
CA MET A 481 13.68 23.25 4.77
C MET A 481 13.62 24.74 5.16
N ALA A 482 12.71 25.51 4.59
CA ALA A 482 12.43 26.88 4.99
C ALA A 482 11.66 26.97 6.34
N GLY A 483 11.28 25.83 6.92
CA GLY A 483 10.63 25.76 8.23
C GLY A 483 9.10 25.79 8.19
N VAL A 484 8.47 25.70 7.02
CA VAL A 484 6.99 25.72 6.94
C VAL A 484 6.42 24.46 7.60
N PRO A 485 5.59 24.59 8.65
CA PRO A 485 5.01 23.47 9.36
C PRO A 485 3.99 22.74 8.48
N ARG A 486 3.90 21.40 8.62
CA ARG A 486 2.81 20.62 8.02
C ARG A 486 1.49 20.85 8.76
N ARG A 487 0.35 20.63 8.08
CA ARG A 487 -1.00 20.69 8.64
C ARG A 487 -1.50 22.09 8.99
N TYR A 488 -0.76 23.13 8.73
CA TYR A 488 -1.22 24.49 8.95
C TYR A 488 -2.18 24.91 7.83
N TYR A 489 -3.29 25.51 8.24
CA TYR A 489 -4.36 25.98 7.36
C TYR A 489 -3.90 27.09 6.42
N GLU A 490 -3.02 27.96 6.90
CA GLU A 490 -2.56 29.14 6.20
C GLU A 490 -1.09 29.44 6.53
N ASN A 491 -0.25 29.51 5.50
CA ASN A 491 1.17 29.85 5.68
C ASN A 491 1.41 31.34 5.71
N THR A 492 0.55 32.14 5.08
CA THR A 492 0.64 33.61 5.01
C THR A 492 0.35 34.30 6.36
N ALA A 493 -0.16 33.57 7.37
CA ALA A 493 -0.20 34.04 8.76
C ALA A 493 1.18 34.38 9.34
N PHE A 494 2.26 33.87 8.70
CA PHE A 494 3.65 34.12 9.09
C PHE A 494 4.37 34.85 7.95
N PRO A 495 4.65 36.18 8.08
CA PRO A 495 5.25 36.97 6.98
C PRO A 495 6.53 36.40 6.39
N MET A 496 7.30 35.64 7.19
CA MET A 496 8.53 34.98 6.72
C MET A 496 8.28 33.91 5.63
N PHE A 497 7.04 33.44 5.45
CA PHE A 497 6.68 32.43 4.45
C PHE A 497 5.95 33.01 3.23
N ASP A 498 5.72 34.33 3.15
CA ASP A 498 4.98 34.96 2.06
C ASP A 498 5.59 34.66 0.69
N GLU A 499 6.93 34.67 0.58
CA GLU A 499 7.65 34.37 -0.67
C GLU A 499 7.40 32.93 -1.18
N LEU A 500 7.02 32.01 -0.30
CA LEU A 500 6.77 30.60 -0.63
C LEU A 500 5.35 30.37 -1.20
N THR A 501 4.49 31.38 -1.18
CA THR A 501 3.11 31.28 -1.71
C THR A 501 3.12 30.89 -3.19
N ASN A 502 4.03 31.43 -3.99
CA ASN A 502 4.15 31.06 -5.40
C ASN A 502 4.54 29.58 -5.58
N VAL A 503 5.35 29.03 -4.67
CA VAL A 503 5.70 27.60 -4.68
C VAL A 503 4.49 26.75 -4.30
N GLN A 504 3.66 27.18 -3.34
CA GLN A 504 2.40 26.50 -3.00
C GLN A 504 1.43 26.49 -4.19
N VAL A 505 1.32 27.61 -4.93
CA VAL A 505 0.51 27.69 -6.15
C VAL A 505 1.04 26.71 -7.20
N LEU A 506 2.35 26.71 -7.47
CA LEU A 506 2.99 25.80 -8.43
C LEU A 506 2.68 24.32 -8.09
N MET A 507 2.92 23.91 -6.85
CA MET A 507 2.63 22.55 -6.37
C MET A 507 1.16 22.19 -6.54
N THR A 508 0.25 23.15 -6.28
CA THR A 508 -1.19 22.91 -6.40
C THR A 508 -1.64 22.75 -7.85
N VAL A 509 -1.07 23.52 -8.77
CA VAL A 509 -1.33 23.35 -10.21
C VAL A 509 -0.90 21.94 -10.66
N PHE A 510 0.29 21.48 -10.28
CA PHE A 510 0.72 20.11 -10.58
C PHE A 510 -0.20 19.06 -9.92
N ALA A 511 -0.65 19.28 -8.69
CA ALA A 511 -1.58 18.37 -8.01
C ALA A 511 -2.93 18.25 -8.76
N ILE A 512 -3.48 19.38 -9.22
CA ILE A 512 -4.72 19.39 -10.02
C ILE A 512 -4.53 18.62 -11.33
N ILE A 513 -3.43 18.85 -12.06
CA ILE A 513 -3.13 18.13 -13.29
C ILE A 513 -2.95 16.63 -13.01
N ALA A 514 -2.26 16.26 -11.94
CA ALA A 514 -2.14 14.86 -11.50
C ALA A 514 -3.48 14.22 -11.19
N GLY A 515 -4.40 14.96 -10.54
CA GLY A 515 -5.77 14.51 -10.27
C GLY A 515 -6.53 14.19 -11.57
N PHE A 516 -6.44 15.05 -12.56
CA PHE A 516 -7.05 14.80 -13.88
C PHE A 516 -6.42 13.59 -14.60
N ALA A 517 -5.12 13.34 -14.44
CA ALA A 517 -4.48 12.15 -15.00
C ALA A 517 -5.10 10.85 -14.45
N GLN A 518 -5.57 10.85 -13.20
CA GLN A 518 -6.23 9.66 -12.63
C GLN A 518 -7.60 9.38 -13.28
N LEU A 519 -8.29 10.39 -13.81
CA LEU A 519 -9.50 10.19 -14.59
C LEU A 519 -9.22 9.45 -15.91
N ILE A 520 -8.03 9.67 -16.50
CA ILE A 520 -7.58 8.92 -17.68
C ILE A 520 -7.41 7.44 -17.32
N PHE A 521 -6.83 7.15 -16.14
CA PHE A 521 -6.70 5.78 -15.65
C PHE A 521 -8.08 5.13 -15.43
N ILE A 522 -8.98 5.81 -14.73
CA ILE A 522 -10.34 5.31 -14.46
C ILE A 522 -11.08 5.02 -15.78
N TYR A 523 -11.01 5.93 -16.74
CA TYR A 523 -11.61 5.73 -18.05
C TYR A 523 -11.00 4.52 -18.76
N ASN A 524 -9.66 4.41 -18.79
CA ASN A 524 -8.97 3.28 -19.39
C ASN A 524 -9.34 1.96 -18.70
N PHE A 525 -9.38 1.94 -17.38
CA PHE A 525 -9.74 0.78 -16.58
C PHE A 525 -11.16 0.30 -16.91
N ILE A 526 -12.15 1.19 -16.78
CA ILE A 526 -13.56 0.84 -17.00
C ILE A 526 -13.81 0.45 -18.46
N SER A 527 -13.35 1.25 -19.44
CA SER A 527 -13.55 0.96 -20.85
C SER A 527 -12.90 -0.36 -21.26
N SER A 528 -11.73 -0.69 -20.69
CA SER A 528 -11.04 -1.95 -20.99
C SER A 528 -11.73 -3.18 -20.44
N ILE A 529 -12.49 -3.08 -19.34
CA ILE A 529 -13.31 -4.17 -18.82
C ILE A 529 -14.37 -4.59 -19.86
N PHE A 530 -14.95 -3.64 -20.58
CA PHE A 530 -16.03 -3.92 -21.53
C PHE A 530 -15.54 -4.07 -22.97
N TYR A 531 -14.59 -3.23 -23.40
CA TYR A 531 -14.17 -3.09 -24.80
C TYR A 531 -12.70 -3.44 -25.04
N GLY A 532 -11.93 -3.81 -24.02
CA GLY A 532 -10.52 -4.19 -24.17
C GLY A 532 -10.33 -5.37 -25.12
N LYS A 533 -9.31 -5.30 -25.98
CA LYS A 533 -8.96 -6.41 -26.88
C LYS A 533 -8.50 -7.61 -26.04
N LYS A 534 -8.89 -8.82 -26.43
CA LYS A 534 -8.36 -10.04 -25.80
C LYS A 534 -6.90 -10.24 -26.24
N GLY A 535 -6.02 -10.45 -25.28
CA GLY A 535 -4.64 -10.86 -25.49
C GLY A 535 -4.47 -12.38 -25.52
N SER A 536 -3.25 -12.84 -25.72
CA SER A 536 -2.88 -14.25 -25.53
C SER A 536 -2.99 -14.66 -24.05
N GLN A 537 -2.94 -15.95 -23.76
CA GLN A 537 -2.98 -16.46 -22.38
C GLN A 537 -1.83 -15.90 -21.51
N ASN A 538 -0.65 -15.78 -22.09
CA ASN A 538 0.54 -15.17 -21.50
C ASN A 538 1.02 -14.00 -22.39
N PRO A 539 0.40 -12.81 -22.28
CA PRO A 539 0.70 -11.69 -23.18
C PRO A 539 2.08 -11.07 -22.97
N TRP A 540 2.70 -11.37 -21.83
CA TRP A 540 4.01 -10.85 -21.45
C TRP A 540 5.13 -11.84 -21.65
N SER A 541 4.83 -13.09 -22.02
CA SER A 541 5.77 -14.21 -22.04
C SER A 541 6.53 -14.31 -20.70
N SER A 542 5.79 -14.35 -19.59
CA SER A 542 6.32 -14.45 -18.24
C SER A 542 6.52 -15.91 -17.81
N ASN A 543 7.43 -16.16 -16.89
CA ASN A 543 7.80 -17.51 -16.44
C ASN A 543 6.89 -18.06 -15.34
N THR A 544 6.22 -17.19 -14.60
CA THR A 544 5.50 -17.50 -13.37
C THR A 544 4.18 -18.23 -13.58
N LEU A 545 3.75 -19.04 -12.61
CA LEU A 545 2.66 -20.00 -12.74
C LEU A 545 1.29 -19.38 -13.05
N GLU A 546 1.02 -18.18 -12.64
CA GLU A 546 -0.28 -17.52 -12.89
C GLU A 546 -0.62 -17.42 -14.38
N TRP A 547 0.38 -17.42 -15.24
CA TRP A 547 0.19 -17.37 -16.70
C TRP A 547 -0.14 -18.70 -17.33
N THR A 548 -0.05 -19.81 -16.57
CA THR A 548 -0.48 -21.14 -17.01
C THR A 548 -1.98 -21.38 -16.78
N THR A 549 -2.64 -20.58 -15.94
CA THR A 549 -4.07 -20.71 -15.68
C THR A 549 -4.89 -20.24 -16.87
N PRO A 550 -6.10 -20.81 -17.12
CA PRO A 550 -7.01 -20.34 -18.16
C PRO A 550 -7.36 -18.86 -18.04
N GLN A 551 -7.70 -18.24 -19.17
CA GLN A 551 -8.22 -16.86 -19.18
C GLN A 551 -9.64 -16.77 -18.65
N GLU A 552 -10.42 -17.82 -18.84
CA GLU A 552 -11.79 -17.90 -18.33
C GLU A 552 -11.80 -18.08 -16.82
N HIS A 553 -12.82 -17.51 -16.19
CA HIS A 553 -12.97 -17.65 -14.75
C HIS A 553 -13.32 -19.10 -14.43
N MET A 554 -12.50 -19.73 -13.59
CA MET A 554 -12.67 -21.10 -13.14
C MET A 554 -12.34 -21.19 -11.66
N HIS A 555 -13.16 -21.87 -10.87
CA HIS A 555 -12.81 -22.24 -9.51
C HIS A 555 -11.66 -23.23 -9.51
N GLY A 556 -10.75 -23.10 -8.54
CA GLY A 556 -9.61 -23.99 -8.38
C GLY A 556 -8.47 -23.79 -9.38
N ASN A 557 -8.51 -22.72 -10.18
CA ASN A 557 -7.41 -22.16 -10.99
C ASN A 557 -6.94 -23.02 -12.18
N TRP A 558 -6.88 -24.33 -12.09
CA TRP A 558 -6.44 -25.25 -13.16
C TRP A 558 -7.50 -26.32 -13.43
N PRO A 559 -7.76 -26.68 -14.71
CA PRO A 559 -8.76 -27.70 -15.09
C PRO A 559 -8.18 -29.11 -14.93
N GLY A 560 -7.75 -29.58 -13.86
CA GLY A 560 -7.11 -30.87 -13.66
C GLY A 560 -6.11 -30.81 -12.52
N GLU A 561 -5.01 -31.52 -12.64
CA GLU A 561 -3.93 -31.47 -11.64
C GLU A 561 -3.25 -30.11 -11.63
N ILE A 562 -2.84 -29.69 -10.44
CA ILE A 562 -2.05 -28.47 -10.27
C ILE A 562 -0.65 -28.70 -10.84
N PRO A 563 -0.11 -27.78 -11.66
CA PRO A 563 1.22 -27.94 -12.25
C PRO A 563 2.31 -28.12 -11.18
N HIS A 564 3.23 -29.05 -11.41
CA HIS A 564 4.46 -29.17 -10.63
C HIS A 564 5.43 -28.07 -11.06
N VAL A 565 6.28 -27.61 -10.14
CA VAL A 565 7.34 -26.63 -10.40
C VAL A 565 8.69 -27.33 -10.46
N TYR A 566 9.39 -27.09 -11.54
CA TYR A 566 10.73 -27.65 -11.79
C TYR A 566 11.79 -26.55 -11.80
N ARG A 567 11.40 -25.33 -12.18
CA ARG A 567 12.32 -24.20 -12.45
C ARG A 567 12.10 -23.06 -11.49
N TRP A 568 13.08 -22.20 -11.41
CA TRP A 568 13.01 -20.94 -10.69
C TRP A 568 12.08 -19.95 -11.42
N ALA A 569 11.47 -19.02 -10.68
CA ALA A 569 10.55 -18.01 -11.21
C ALA A 569 11.19 -17.05 -12.23
N TYR A 570 12.50 -16.93 -12.20
CA TYR A 570 13.30 -16.04 -13.06
C TYR A 570 14.26 -16.83 -13.95
N ASP A 571 13.86 -18.05 -14.33
CA ASP A 571 14.67 -18.90 -15.21
C ASP A 571 14.46 -18.47 -16.66
N TYR A 572 15.50 -17.85 -17.22
CA TYR A 572 15.57 -17.47 -18.61
C TYR A 572 16.57 -18.41 -19.28
N SER A 573 16.22 -18.97 -20.44
CA SER A 573 17.10 -19.88 -21.17
C SER A 573 18.48 -19.23 -21.36
N LYS A 574 19.51 -19.91 -20.88
CA LYS A 574 20.88 -19.45 -20.99
C LYS A 574 21.38 -19.84 -22.36
N THR A 575 21.52 -18.90 -23.27
CA THR A 575 22.26 -19.14 -24.51
C THR A 575 23.70 -18.68 -24.28
N TYR A 576 24.65 -19.64 -24.32
CA TYR A 576 26.07 -19.33 -24.38
C TYR A 576 26.47 -19.40 -25.85
N GLU A 577 26.86 -18.25 -26.42
CA GLU A 577 27.60 -18.22 -27.70
C GLU A 577 29.05 -17.83 -27.39
N ASN A 578 29.98 -18.64 -27.83
CA ASN A 578 31.43 -18.41 -27.68
C ASN A 578 31.91 -18.18 -26.23
N GLY A 579 31.27 -18.77 -25.24
CA GLY A 579 31.63 -18.61 -23.83
C GLY A 579 31.15 -17.28 -23.19
N GLU A 580 30.41 -16.45 -23.89
CA GLU A 580 29.77 -15.26 -23.35
C GLU A 580 28.27 -15.46 -23.14
N TYR A 581 27.77 -14.92 -22.06
CA TYR A 581 26.36 -14.92 -21.69
C TYR A 581 25.58 -13.90 -22.53
N ILE A 582 24.74 -14.38 -23.45
CA ILE A 582 23.92 -13.50 -24.29
C ILE A 582 22.55 -13.31 -23.63
N ILE A 583 22.28 -12.07 -23.23
CA ILE A 583 21.04 -11.69 -22.53
C ILE A 583 19.93 -11.27 -23.54
N ALA A 584 20.29 -10.85 -24.74
CA ALA A 584 19.35 -10.31 -25.71
C ALA A 584 18.56 -11.40 -26.46
N GLY A 585 17.23 -11.35 -26.36
CA GLY A 585 16.33 -12.20 -27.16
C GLY A 585 16.04 -13.57 -26.56
N GLN A 586 16.25 -13.75 -25.27
CA GLN A 586 16.01 -15.03 -24.61
C GLN A 586 14.52 -15.38 -24.52
N ASP A 587 14.19 -16.61 -24.84
CA ASP A 587 12.87 -17.17 -24.63
C ASP A 587 12.70 -17.56 -23.15
N PHE A 588 11.49 -17.30 -22.63
CA PHE A 588 11.15 -17.71 -21.28
C PHE A 588 10.86 -19.19 -21.20
N VAL A 589 11.25 -19.78 -20.08
CA VAL A 589 10.85 -21.14 -19.77
C VAL A 589 9.90 -21.09 -18.57
N PRO A 590 8.62 -21.44 -18.76
CA PRO A 590 7.66 -21.49 -17.65
C PRO A 590 8.13 -22.40 -16.52
N GLN A 591 7.82 -22.06 -15.28
CA GLN A 591 8.25 -22.79 -14.08
C GLN A 591 7.82 -24.27 -14.07
N ASN A 592 6.76 -24.62 -14.78
CA ASN A 592 6.22 -25.98 -14.87
C ASN A 592 6.83 -26.82 -15.99
N VAL A 593 7.81 -26.33 -16.71
CA VAL A 593 8.55 -27.10 -17.72
C VAL A 593 9.72 -27.81 -17.05
N PRO A 594 9.83 -29.15 -17.18
CA PRO A 594 10.96 -29.92 -16.62
C PRO A 594 12.31 -29.43 -17.12
N LEU A 595 13.35 -29.57 -16.30
CA LEU A 595 14.72 -29.35 -16.69
C LEU A 595 15.14 -30.46 -17.71
N GLN A 596 15.90 -30.09 -18.72
CA GLN A 596 16.56 -31.06 -19.58
C GLN A 596 17.83 -31.57 -18.89
N GLU A 597 18.24 -32.81 -19.17
CA GLU A 597 19.41 -33.46 -18.52
C GLU A 597 20.69 -32.60 -18.56
N ASN A 598 20.89 -31.83 -19.61
CA ASN A 598 22.03 -30.91 -19.78
C ASN A 598 21.93 -29.59 -18.96
N GLU A 599 20.79 -29.30 -18.39
CA GLU A 599 20.57 -28.07 -17.60
C GLU A 599 20.74 -28.31 -16.09
N GLU A 600 20.70 -29.56 -15.63
CA GLU A 600 20.94 -29.91 -14.22
C GLU A 600 22.39 -29.66 -13.80
N GLU A 601 23.36 -29.87 -14.69
CA GLU A 601 24.79 -29.63 -14.44
C GLU A 601 25.17 -28.15 -14.33
N LEU A 602 24.35 -27.21 -14.88
CA LEU A 602 24.63 -25.79 -14.91
C LEU A 602 24.03 -24.99 -13.71
N ASN A 603 23.21 -25.64 -12.87
CA ASN A 603 22.52 -25.01 -11.73
C ASN A 603 23.21 -25.29 -10.38
N HIS A 604 24.35 -25.94 -10.36
CA HIS A 604 25.22 -26.14 -9.21
C HIS A 604 26.46 -25.25 -9.33
#